data_5cdad68de722be60e9817daba7b305b2
#
_entry.id   5cdad68de722be60e9817daba7b305b2
#
_cell.length_a   1.000
_cell.length_b   1.000
_cell.length_c   1.000
_cell.angle_alpha   90.00
_cell.angle_beta   90.00
_cell.angle_gamma   90.00
#
_symmetry.space_group_name_H-M   'P 1'
#
loop_
_entity.id
_entity.type
_entity.pdbx_description
1 polymer ?
#
loop_
_entity_poly.entity_id
_entity_poly.type
_entity_poly.pdbx_seq_one_letter_code
_entity_poly.pdbx_strand_id
1 'polypeptide(L)'
;MAATGKLVRVSELDMGYVRGSNKWAPPVKTAQMTEAEHKKMAEFYQFIFNKFFEIVPAAQQWGICQWCPQDAPDNGWRAGEPVGIWDKNFYRKHVYAGFANGLRGVANSIDNVKTGKVVNTPEGIYNLNGVRMQPGSTGHLPSGLYIVNGKKVVMK
;
A
#
# COMPACT_ATOMS: atom_id res chain seq x y z
N MET A 1 16.95 -1.03 18.98
CA MET A 1 17.16 0.05 17.97
C MET A 1 16.50 1.37 18.40
N ALA A 2 15.22 1.41 18.72
CA ALA A 2 14.54 2.67 19.11
C ALA A 2 15.24 3.45 20.24
N ALA A 3 15.82 2.77 21.22
CA ALA A 3 16.57 3.39 22.32
C ALA A 3 17.81 4.20 21.90
N THR A 4 18.27 4.09 20.65
CA THR A 4 19.43 4.85 20.15
C THR A 4 19.07 6.27 19.72
N GLY A 5 17.79 6.62 19.63
CA GLY A 5 17.32 7.90 19.12
C GLY A 5 17.49 8.08 17.61
N LYS A 6 17.94 7.06 16.88
CA LYS A 6 18.16 7.11 15.43
C LYS A 6 16.92 6.70 14.67
N LEU A 7 16.86 7.12 13.39
CA LEU A 7 15.83 6.66 12.46
C LEU A 7 15.89 5.14 12.29
N VAL A 8 14.72 4.50 12.28
CA VAL A 8 14.58 3.05 12.15
C VAL A 8 13.85 2.73 10.86
N ARG A 9 14.45 1.86 10.07
CA ARG A 9 13.89 1.34 8.82
C ARG A 9 13.97 -0.18 8.80
N VAL A 10 12.90 -0.83 8.35
CA VAL A 10 12.95 -2.20 7.86
C VAL A 10 13.31 -2.12 6.38
N SER A 11 14.49 -2.60 5.98
CA SER A 11 15.02 -2.40 4.63
C SER A 11 14.59 -3.47 3.63
N GLU A 12 14.33 -4.69 4.12
CA GLU A 12 14.10 -5.86 3.28
C GLU A 12 13.07 -6.78 3.95
N LEU A 13 11.80 -6.35 3.93
CA LEU A 13 10.72 -7.17 4.43
C LEU A 13 10.28 -8.15 3.35
N ASP A 14 10.51 -9.42 3.58
CA ASP A 14 9.88 -10.51 2.87
C ASP A 14 9.57 -11.66 3.83
N MET A 15 8.81 -12.63 3.41
CA MET A 15 8.65 -13.86 4.15
C MET A 15 8.29 -15.02 3.24
N GLY A 16 8.70 -16.23 3.66
CA GLY A 16 8.18 -17.48 3.13
C GLY A 16 7.13 -18.06 4.05
N TYR A 17 6.58 -19.20 3.69
CA TYR A 17 5.64 -19.95 4.50
C TYR A 17 6.15 -21.37 4.74
N VAL A 18 6.15 -21.79 6.00
CA VAL A 18 6.54 -23.15 6.39
C VAL A 18 5.40 -23.74 7.22
N ARG A 19 5.04 -24.99 6.93
CA ARG A 19 4.03 -25.71 7.71
C ARG A 19 4.64 -26.31 8.97
N GLY A 20 3.89 -26.20 10.08
CA GLY A 20 4.33 -26.72 11.37
C GLY A 20 5.39 -25.86 12.05
N SER A 21 6.02 -26.39 13.10
CA SER A 21 6.99 -25.71 13.95
C SER A 21 8.45 -25.92 13.55
N ASN A 22 8.71 -26.79 12.57
CA ASN A 22 10.07 -27.01 12.11
C ASN A 22 10.53 -25.88 11.18
N LYS A 23 11.29 -24.95 11.71
CA LYS A 23 11.83 -23.81 10.95
C LYS A 23 12.77 -24.19 9.79
N TRP A 24 13.21 -25.44 9.75
CA TRP A 24 14.08 -25.99 8.70
C TRP A 24 13.30 -26.78 7.64
N ALA A 25 11.98 -26.88 7.79
CA ALA A 25 11.16 -27.51 6.76
C ALA A 25 11.23 -26.69 5.46
N PRO A 26 11.14 -27.36 4.29
CA PRO A 26 11.13 -26.64 3.03
C PRO A 26 9.95 -25.69 2.95
N PRO A 27 10.17 -24.46 2.39
CA PRO A 27 9.11 -23.50 2.20
C PRO A 27 8.00 -24.04 1.29
N VAL A 28 6.78 -23.69 1.61
CA VAL A 28 5.60 -24.03 0.80
C VAL A 28 5.53 -23.06 -0.38
N LYS A 29 5.32 -23.58 -1.57
CA LYS A 29 5.16 -22.75 -2.77
C LYS A 29 3.78 -22.09 -2.79
N THR A 30 3.70 -20.91 -3.36
CA THR A 30 2.44 -20.13 -3.46
C THR A 30 1.29 -20.98 -4.01
N ALA A 31 1.55 -21.74 -5.09
CA ALA A 31 0.55 -22.60 -5.70
C ALA A 31 0.08 -23.78 -4.84
N GLN A 32 0.79 -24.09 -3.76
CA GLN A 32 0.49 -25.18 -2.84
C GLN A 32 -0.20 -24.70 -1.56
N MET A 33 -0.29 -23.38 -1.37
CA MET A 33 -0.90 -22.79 -0.19
C MET A 33 -2.42 -22.84 -0.28
N THR A 34 -3.04 -23.14 0.85
CA THR A 34 -4.47 -22.98 1.02
C THR A 34 -4.83 -21.52 1.24
N GLU A 35 -6.08 -21.16 1.01
CA GLU A 35 -6.57 -19.80 1.29
C GLU A 35 -6.36 -19.41 2.76
N ALA A 36 -6.56 -20.35 3.68
CA ALA A 36 -6.32 -20.09 5.11
C ALA A 36 -4.86 -19.77 5.42
N GLU A 37 -3.91 -20.40 4.73
CA GLU A 37 -2.48 -20.10 4.88
C GLU A 37 -2.13 -18.73 4.30
N HIS A 38 -2.71 -18.35 3.16
CA HIS A 38 -2.57 -17.00 2.61
C HIS A 38 -3.12 -15.93 3.55
N LYS A 39 -4.25 -16.18 4.20
CA LYS A 39 -4.83 -15.28 5.21
C LYS A 39 -3.93 -15.13 6.44
N LYS A 40 -3.36 -16.24 6.94
CA LYS A 40 -2.40 -16.20 8.05
C LYS A 40 -1.16 -15.36 7.72
N MET A 41 -0.63 -15.47 6.50
CA MET A 41 0.46 -14.59 6.07
C MET A 41 0.03 -13.12 6.08
N ALA A 42 -1.16 -12.80 5.59
CA ALA A 42 -1.69 -11.44 5.58
C ALA A 42 -1.82 -10.87 7.01
N GLU A 43 -2.36 -11.66 7.94
CA GLU A 43 -2.47 -11.31 9.36
C GLU A 43 -1.08 -11.04 9.97
N PHE A 44 -0.08 -11.84 9.62
CA PHE A 44 1.27 -11.66 10.14
C PHE A 44 1.96 -10.42 9.55
N TYR A 45 1.76 -10.09 8.29
CA TYR A 45 2.21 -8.81 7.71
C TYR A 45 1.58 -7.63 8.45
N GLN A 46 0.27 -7.65 8.63
CA GLN A 46 -0.43 -6.61 9.40
C GLN A 46 0.12 -6.48 10.82
N PHE A 47 0.38 -7.62 11.49
CA PHE A 47 0.99 -7.64 12.82
C PHE A 47 2.38 -6.96 12.83
N ILE A 48 3.25 -7.24 11.85
CA ILE A 48 4.58 -6.62 11.75
C ILE A 48 4.46 -5.09 11.65
N PHE A 49 3.58 -4.61 10.77
CA PHE A 49 3.34 -3.17 10.62
C PHE A 49 2.82 -2.54 11.91
N ASN A 50 1.81 -3.13 12.52
CA ASN A 50 1.24 -2.64 13.77
C ASN A 50 2.31 -2.58 14.86
N LYS A 51 3.15 -3.61 14.97
CA LYS A 51 4.24 -3.64 15.95
C LYS A 51 5.36 -2.65 15.64
N PHE A 52 5.71 -2.43 14.40
CA PHE A 52 6.67 -1.41 14.03
C PHE A 52 6.21 -0.02 14.49
N PHE A 53 4.97 0.32 14.20
CA PHE A 53 4.42 1.62 14.55
C PHE A 53 4.13 1.77 16.06
N GLU A 54 3.81 0.69 16.75
CA GLU A 54 3.63 0.67 18.21
C GLU A 54 4.95 0.87 18.96
N ILE A 55 6.02 0.20 18.50
CA ILE A 55 7.28 0.12 19.26
C ILE A 55 8.25 1.25 18.87
N VAL A 56 8.26 1.67 17.59
CA VAL A 56 9.16 2.70 17.11
C VAL A 56 8.51 4.07 17.31
N PRO A 57 9.11 4.99 18.08
CA PRO A 57 8.59 6.34 18.25
C PRO A 57 8.38 7.04 16.90
N ALA A 58 7.30 7.79 16.74
CA ALA A 58 6.93 8.42 15.47
C ALA A 58 8.06 9.24 14.84
N ALA A 59 8.82 9.98 15.65
CA ALA A 59 9.96 10.77 15.19
C ALA A 59 11.15 9.92 14.68
N GLN A 60 11.14 8.61 14.94
CA GLN A 60 12.18 7.69 14.51
C GLN A 60 11.72 6.75 13.40
N GLN A 61 10.46 6.79 12.99
CA GLN A 61 9.91 5.94 11.95
C GLN A 61 10.37 6.43 10.58
N TRP A 62 11.32 5.72 9.96
CA TRP A 62 11.71 6.01 8.59
C TRP A 62 10.85 5.25 7.59
N GLY A 63 10.49 3.99 7.90
CA GLY A 63 9.58 3.21 7.07
C GLY A 63 9.89 1.71 7.01
N ILE A 64 9.08 1.02 6.21
CA ILE A 64 9.23 -0.39 5.90
C ILE A 64 9.31 -0.53 4.39
N CYS A 65 10.35 -1.20 3.90
CA CYS A 65 10.55 -1.51 2.50
C CYS A 65 10.30 -3.00 2.25
N GLN A 66 9.38 -3.31 1.36
CA GLN A 66 9.19 -4.67 0.86
C GLN A 66 10.34 -5.03 -0.07
N TRP A 67 10.95 -6.22 0.15
CA TRP A 67 12.07 -6.68 -0.68
C TRP A 67 11.60 -7.11 -2.07
N CYS A 68 10.68 -8.07 -2.11
CA CYS A 68 10.13 -8.58 -3.36
C CYS A 68 8.70 -8.07 -3.56
N PRO A 69 8.39 -7.27 -4.59
CA PRO A 69 7.03 -6.84 -4.84
C PRO A 69 6.13 -8.01 -5.29
N GLN A 70 6.66 -8.96 -6.03
CA GLN A 70 5.95 -10.13 -6.55
C GLN A 70 6.61 -11.44 -6.10
N ASP A 71 5.88 -12.54 -6.21
CA ASP A 71 6.42 -13.87 -5.97
C ASP A 71 7.55 -14.17 -6.97
N ALA A 72 8.58 -14.87 -6.50
CA ALA A 72 9.69 -15.24 -7.34
C ALA A 72 9.25 -16.14 -8.51
N PRO A 73 9.81 -15.95 -9.71
CA PRO A 73 9.56 -16.84 -10.83
C PRO A 73 10.05 -18.26 -10.52
N ASP A 74 9.50 -19.24 -11.21
CA ASP A 74 9.75 -20.66 -10.93
C ASP A 74 11.21 -21.09 -11.12
N ASN A 75 12.03 -20.28 -11.76
CA ASN A 75 13.46 -20.50 -12.02
C ASN A 75 14.39 -19.50 -11.33
N GLY A 76 13.86 -18.66 -10.45
CA GLY A 76 14.64 -17.61 -9.76
C GLY A 76 14.99 -17.96 -8.33
N TRP A 77 15.55 -16.98 -7.64
CA TRP A 77 15.80 -17.04 -6.20
C TRP A 77 14.49 -17.24 -5.43
N ARG A 78 14.47 -18.24 -4.53
CA ARG A 78 13.26 -18.64 -3.78
C ARG A 78 12.08 -19.02 -4.69
N ALA A 79 12.42 -19.69 -5.81
CA ALA A 79 11.47 -20.03 -6.88
C ALA A 79 10.10 -20.53 -6.40
N GLY A 80 9.04 -19.84 -6.83
CA GLY A 80 7.66 -20.16 -6.52
C GLY A 80 7.23 -19.92 -5.07
N GLU A 81 8.09 -19.36 -4.20
CA GLU A 81 7.74 -19.05 -2.81
C GLU A 81 6.88 -17.78 -2.71
N PRO A 82 6.06 -17.68 -1.64
CA PRO A 82 5.10 -16.59 -1.47
C PRO A 82 5.74 -15.30 -0.94
N VAL A 83 6.87 -14.87 -1.49
CA VAL A 83 7.68 -13.74 -1.00
C VAL A 83 7.08 -12.37 -1.29
N GLY A 84 6.29 -12.26 -2.36
CA GLY A 84 5.72 -11.00 -2.82
C GLY A 84 4.33 -10.69 -2.26
N ILE A 85 3.91 -9.45 -2.43
CA ILE A 85 2.55 -8.99 -2.15
C ILE A 85 1.62 -9.18 -3.37
N TRP A 86 2.19 -9.41 -4.55
CA TRP A 86 1.53 -9.92 -5.75
C TRP A 86 2.04 -11.32 -6.07
N ASP A 87 1.22 -12.10 -6.76
CA ASP A 87 1.65 -13.36 -7.33
C ASP A 87 2.54 -13.16 -8.57
N LYS A 88 3.04 -14.25 -9.16
CA LYS A 88 3.89 -14.19 -10.36
C LYS A 88 3.19 -13.61 -11.61
N ASN A 89 1.86 -13.49 -11.60
CA ASN A 89 1.05 -12.91 -12.67
C ASN A 89 0.55 -11.50 -12.33
N PHE A 90 1.10 -10.89 -11.26
CA PHE A 90 0.73 -9.57 -10.74
C PHE A 90 -0.71 -9.47 -10.20
N TYR A 91 -1.35 -10.57 -9.86
CA TYR A 91 -2.59 -10.54 -9.08
C TYR A 91 -2.30 -10.28 -7.61
N ARG A 92 -3.15 -9.49 -6.97
CA ARG A 92 -3.04 -9.19 -5.53
C ARG A 92 -3.30 -10.45 -4.71
N LYS A 93 -2.36 -10.75 -3.83
CA LYS A 93 -2.50 -11.81 -2.83
C LYS A 93 -3.17 -11.27 -1.57
N HIS A 94 -3.61 -12.16 -0.65
CA HIS A 94 -4.13 -11.76 0.67
C HIS A 94 -3.14 -10.89 1.45
N VAL A 95 -1.84 -11.13 1.30
CA VAL A 95 -0.76 -10.35 1.89
C VAL A 95 -0.83 -8.86 1.50
N TYR A 96 -1.28 -8.53 0.30
CA TYR A 96 -1.53 -7.14 -0.09
C TYR A 96 -2.52 -6.44 0.84
N ALA A 97 -3.60 -7.14 1.23
CA ALA A 97 -4.57 -6.59 2.18
C ALA A 97 -3.95 -6.44 3.58
N GLY A 98 -3.17 -7.42 4.04
CA GLY A 98 -2.45 -7.34 5.32
C GLY A 98 -1.47 -6.17 5.36
N PHE A 99 -0.73 -5.94 4.28
CA PHE A 99 0.16 -4.80 4.10
C PHE A 99 -0.61 -3.47 4.17
N ALA A 100 -1.68 -3.34 3.38
CA ALA A 100 -2.50 -2.14 3.36
C ALA A 100 -3.21 -1.85 4.70
N ASN A 101 -3.71 -2.90 5.37
CA ASN A 101 -4.35 -2.77 6.67
C ASN A 101 -3.34 -2.42 7.77
N GLY A 102 -2.15 -2.97 7.71
CA GLY A 102 -1.06 -2.60 8.61
C GLY A 102 -0.71 -1.12 8.50
N LEU A 103 -0.64 -0.58 7.30
CA LEU A 103 -0.43 0.85 7.07
C LEU A 103 -1.59 1.72 7.58
N ARG A 104 -2.83 1.23 7.51
CA ARG A 104 -4.02 1.94 8.02
C ARG A 104 -4.14 1.91 9.54
N GLY A 105 -3.68 0.85 10.18
CA GLY A 105 -3.80 0.64 11.63
C GLY A 105 -2.97 1.62 12.45
N VAL A 106 -2.11 2.35 11.81
CA VAL A 106 -1.50 3.52 12.40
C VAL A 106 -2.47 4.67 12.26
N ALA A 107 -2.75 5.34 13.36
CA ALA A 107 -3.51 6.58 13.36
C ALA A 107 -2.77 7.64 12.50
N ASN A 108 -2.72 7.41 11.22
CA ASN A 108 -2.19 8.34 10.26
C ASN A 108 -3.33 9.14 9.68
N SER A 109 -2.95 10.24 9.18
CA SER A 109 -3.73 11.22 8.45
C SER A 109 -4.78 10.67 7.46
N ILE A 110 -4.77 9.40 7.11
CA ILE A 110 -5.81 8.77 6.26
C ILE A 110 -7.09 8.49 7.06
N ASP A 111 -7.02 8.19 8.36
CA ASP A 111 -8.21 8.08 9.21
C ASP A 111 -8.84 9.44 9.51
N ASN A 112 -8.11 10.52 9.32
CA ASN A 112 -8.62 11.90 9.39
C ASN A 112 -9.27 12.36 8.10
N VAL A 113 -9.18 11.61 7.02
CA VAL A 113 -10.14 11.69 5.92
C VAL A 113 -11.41 10.98 6.36
N LYS A 114 -12.00 11.46 7.45
CA LYS A 114 -13.42 11.20 7.71
C LYS A 114 -14.15 11.63 6.46
N THR A 115 -14.82 10.70 5.82
CA THR A 115 -15.88 10.94 4.83
C THR A 115 -17.08 11.65 5.48
N GLY A 116 -16.82 12.53 6.42
CA GLY A 116 -17.70 13.36 7.15
C GLY A 116 -17.37 14.82 6.92
N LYS A 117 -18.01 15.43 5.96
CA LYS A 117 -17.81 16.74 5.35
C LYS A 117 -16.62 16.77 4.41
N VAL A 118 -16.89 16.84 3.15
CA VAL A 118 -16.03 17.40 2.13
C VAL A 118 -15.55 18.75 2.64
N VAL A 119 -14.42 18.74 3.32
CA VAL A 119 -13.74 19.97 3.68
C VAL A 119 -13.07 20.43 2.40
N ASN A 120 -13.74 21.38 1.77
CA ASN A 120 -13.26 22.11 0.62
C ASN A 120 -12.95 21.23 -0.59
N THR A 121 -13.98 20.82 -1.32
CA THR A 121 -13.83 20.69 -2.76
C THR A 121 -13.21 22.00 -3.22
N PRO A 122 -11.99 21.99 -3.82
CA PRO A 122 -11.41 23.23 -4.28
C PRO A 122 -12.40 23.88 -5.23
N GLU A 123 -12.96 25.01 -4.81
CA GLU A 123 -13.84 25.80 -5.67
C GLU A 123 -13.02 26.25 -6.88
N GLY A 124 -13.49 25.93 -8.04
CA GLY A 124 -12.83 26.32 -9.26
C GLY A 124 -12.93 25.25 -10.35
N ILE A 125 -12.36 25.61 -11.46
CA ILE A 125 -12.27 24.76 -12.65
C ILE A 125 -10.79 24.37 -12.81
N TYR A 126 -10.56 23.07 -12.98
CA TYR A 126 -9.22 22.51 -13.15
C TYR A 126 -9.19 21.62 -14.39
N ASN A 127 -8.08 21.64 -15.10
CA ASN A 127 -7.84 20.65 -16.14
C ASN A 127 -7.45 19.29 -15.52
N LEU A 128 -7.28 18.26 -16.33
CA LEU A 128 -6.93 16.91 -15.86
C LEU A 128 -5.54 16.83 -15.21
N ASN A 129 -4.69 17.82 -15.43
CA ASN A 129 -3.35 17.91 -14.81
C ASN A 129 -3.38 18.68 -13.47
N GLY A 130 -4.58 19.02 -12.97
CA GLY A 130 -4.74 19.74 -11.69
C GLY A 130 -4.43 21.23 -11.79
N VAL A 131 -4.22 21.80 -12.99
CA VAL A 131 -3.98 23.23 -13.18
C VAL A 131 -5.30 23.96 -13.12
N ARG A 132 -5.39 24.99 -12.29
CA ARG A 132 -6.58 25.83 -12.19
C ARG A 132 -6.77 26.64 -13.49
N MET A 133 -7.95 26.54 -14.06
CA MET A 133 -8.33 27.22 -15.29
C MET A 133 -9.18 28.45 -14.98
N GLN A 134 -8.95 29.50 -15.73
CA GLN A 134 -9.83 30.67 -15.72
C GLN A 134 -10.39 30.88 -17.14
N PRO A 135 -11.66 31.29 -17.27
CA PRO A 135 -12.19 31.67 -18.56
C PRO A 135 -11.31 32.77 -19.19
N GLY A 136 -10.97 32.60 -20.44
CA GLY A 136 -10.25 33.63 -21.19
C GLY A 136 -11.09 34.90 -21.36
N SER A 137 -10.54 35.87 -22.10
CA SER A 137 -11.21 37.17 -22.42
C SER A 137 -12.58 37.02 -23.05
N THR A 138 -12.89 35.86 -23.64
CA THR A 138 -14.20 35.52 -24.24
C THR A 138 -15.23 34.97 -23.23
N GLY A 139 -14.84 34.81 -21.95
CA GLY A 139 -15.68 34.23 -20.90
C GLY A 139 -15.91 32.71 -21.01
N HIS A 140 -15.31 32.05 -22.00
CA HIS A 140 -15.47 30.61 -22.22
C HIS A 140 -14.16 29.85 -22.07
N LEU A 141 -14.26 28.61 -21.61
CA LEU A 141 -13.15 27.66 -21.65
C LEU A 141 -13.19 26.88 -22.95
N PRO A 142 -12.02 26.45 -23.48
CA PRO A 142 -11.96 25.55 -24.61
C PRO A 142 -12.79 24.28 -24.39
N SER A 143 -13.30 23.68 -25.45
CA SER A 143 -13.97 22.36 -25.39
C SER A 143 -13.01 21.35 -24.80
N GLY A 144 -13.47 20.56 -23.84
CA GLY A 144 -12.62 19.60 -23.17
C GLY A 144 -13.21 19.04 -21.87
N LEU A 145 -12.42 18.22 -21.19
CA LEU A 145 -12.79 17.61 -19.91
C LEU A 145 -12.14 18.38 -18.76
N TYR A 146 -12.95 18.79 -17.80
CA TYR A 146 -12.54 19.59 -16.64
C TYR A 146 -13.05 18.99 -15.35
N ILE A 147 -12.43 19.38 -14.24
CA ILE A 147 -12.92 19.14 -12.88
C ILE A 147 -13.49 20.47 -12.37
N VAL A 148 -14.79 20.53 -12.20
CA VAL A 148 -15.50 21.70 -11.69
C VAL A 148 -16.05 21.39 -10.30
N ASN A 149 -15.57 22.08 -9.26
CA ASN A 149 -15.96 21.86 -7.87
C ASN A 149 -15.94 20.36 -7.50
N GLY A 150 -14.84 19.68 -7.88
CA GLY A 150 -14.63 18.26 -7.60
C GLY A 150 -15.41 17.27 -8.50
N LYS A 151 -16.19 17.74 -9.45
CA LYS A 151 -16.96 16.89 -10.39
C LYS A 151 -16.39 16.96 -11.80
N LYS A 152 -16.38 15.83 -12.48
CA LYS A 152 -15.96 15.74 -13.88
C LYS A 152 -17.04 16.33 -14.81
N VAL A 153 -16.66 17.31 -15.63
CA VAL A 153 -17.55 18.04 -16.53
C VAL A 153 -16.94 18.12 -17.92
N VAL A 154 -17.74 17.84 -18.95
CA VAL A 154 -17.37 18.05 -20.36
C VAL A 154 -17.89 19.42 -20.79
N MET A 155 -16.99 20.31 -21.20
CA MET A 155 -17.33 21.57 -21.86
C MET A 155 -17.37 21.33 -23.36
N LYS A 156 -18.42 21.76 -24.01
CA LYS A 156 -18.61 21.67 -25.48
C LYS A 156 -18.28 22.99 -26.15
#